data_aeacabc89afd3c889a47539d3bc308c9
#
_entry.id   aeacabc89afd3c889a47539d3bc308c9
#
_cell.length_a   1.000
_cell.length_b   1.000
_cell.length_c   1.000
_cell.angle_alpha   90.00
_cell.angle_beta   90.00
_cell.angle_gamma   90.00
#
_symmetry.space_group_name_H-M   'P 1'
#
loop_
_entity.id
_entity.type
_entity.pdbx_description
1 polymer ?
#
loop_
_entity_poly.entity_id
_entity_poly.type
_entity_poly.pdbx_seq_one_letter_code
_entity_poly.pdbx_strand_id
1 'polypeptide(L)'
;MIKIKITNLRFIDGVNKLKNAEKKIGFIMCVCTGKCPGFAKMDIWDFINRVRIELPVEYGFIHPQLCEEDGDRFLDDYLRSGRKYMVAGCAPNMQYKLFRDAFKKVGLDVKTDLIPLDIREMTTDEAVNLVEKTLEKLEEEVKNE
;
A
#
# COMPACT_ATOMS: atom_id res chain seq x y z
N MET A 1 27.97 -2.91 -26.57
CA MET A 1 26.81 -3.69 -26.11
C MET A 1 27.18 -4.72 -25.05
N ILE A 2 28.19 -5.55 -25.30
CA ILE A 2 28.65 -6.58 -24.33
C ILE A 2 29.16 -5.95 -23.03
N LYS A 3 29.92 -4.85 -23.09
CA LYS A 3 30.40 -4.13 -21.92
C LYS A 3 29.24 -3.53 -21.08
N ILE A 4 28.17 -3.10 -21.73
CA ILE A 4 26.99 -2.55 -21.09
C ILE A 4 26.25 -3.67 -20.31
N LYS A 5 26.19 -4.88 -20.87
CA LYS A 5 25.57 -6.03 -20.21
C LYS A 5 26.32 -6.47 -18.95
N ILE A 6 27.65 -6.49 -18.98
CA ILE A 6 28.48 -6.87 -17.83
C ILE A 6 28.40 -5.80 -16.74
N THR A 7 28.42 -4.54 -17.12
CA THR A 7 28.25 -3.41 -16.21
C THR A 7 26.82 -3.42 -15.64
N ASN A 8 25.85 -3.79 -16.46
CA ASN A 8 24.46 -3.89 -16.01
C ASN A 8 24.22 -5.01 -14.99
N LEU A 9 24.93 -6.14 -15.07
CA LEU A 9 24.80 -7.22 -14.10
C LEU A 9 25.22 -6.77 -12.70
N ARG A 10 26.37 -6.09 -12.57
CA ARG A 10 26.82 -5.52 -11.31
C ARG A 10 25.90 -4.40 -10.83
N PHE A 11 25.42 -3.60 -11.74
CA PHE A 11 24.47 -2.53 -11.46
C PHE A 11 23.11 -3.09 -11.01
N ILE A 12 22.64 -4.16 -11.65
CA ILE A 12 21.39 -4.84 -11.28
C ILE A 12 21.49 -5.47 -9.90
N ASP A 13 22.60 -6.11 -9.55
CA ASP A 13 22.82 -6.67 -8.21
C ASP A 13 22.82 -5.57 -7.15
N GLY A 14 23.51 -4.48 -7.39
CA GLY A 14 23.52 -3.31 -6.52
C GLY A 14 22.14 -2.64 -6.42
N VAL A 15 21.44 -2.51 -7.54
CA VAL A 15 20.09 -1.93 -7.59
C VAL A 15 19.06 -2.85 -6.91
N ASN A 16 19.16 -4.16 -7.07
CA ASN A 16 18.29 -5.12 -6.40
C ASN A 16 18.51 -5.11 -4.89
N LYS A 17 19.74 -5.02 -4.45
CA LYS A 17 20.08 -4.89 -3.03
C LYS A 17 19.56 -3.58 -2.45
N LEU A 18 19.72 -2.47 -3.18
CA LEU A 18 19.16 -1.17 -2.81
C LEU A 18 17.63 -1.19 -2.82
N LYS A 19 17.01 -1.78 -3.84
CA LYS A 19 15.55 -1.92 -3.90
C LYS A 19 15.01 -2.73 -2.74
N ASN A 20 15.68 -3.79 -2.32
CA ASN A 20 15.25 -4.58 -1.17
C ASN A 20 15.39 -3.81 0.15
N ALA A 21 16.42 -2.97 0.27
CA ALA A 21 16.64 -2.11 1.44
C ALA A 21 15.69 -0.90 1.46
N GLU A 22 15.33 -0.38 0.26
CA GLU A 22 14.52 0.83 0.09
C GLU A 22 13.11 0.55 -0.44
N LYS A 23 12.65 -0.69 -0.31
CA LYS A 23 11.36 -1.10 -0.85
C LYS A 23 10.22 -0.32 -0.22
N LYS A 24 9.65 0.60 -0.98
CA LYS A 24 8.56 1.44 -0.53
C LYS A 24 7.27 0.65 -0.34
N ILE A 25 6.42 1.18 0.51
CA ILE A 25 5.10 0.61 0.78
C ILE A 25 4.21 0.80 -0.44
N GLY A 26 3.48 -0.26 -0.82
CA GLY A 26 2.42 -0.15 -1.81
C GLY A 26 1.16 0.43 -1.17
N PHE A 27 0.58 1.45 -1.77
CA PHE A 27 -0.62 2.11 -1.26
C PHE A 27 -1.82 1.83 -2.15
N ILE A 28 -2.92 1.39 -1.53
CA ILE A 28 -4.18 1.16 -2.22
C ILE A 28 -5.33 1.73 -1.39
N MET A 29 -6.27 2.40 -2.05
CA MET A 29 -7.51 2.85 -1.45
C MET A 29 -8.65 1.95 -1.91
N CYS A 30 -9.36 1.35 -0.96
CA CYS A 30 -10.59 0.62 -1.22
C CYS A 30 -11.78 1.54 -1.00
N VAL A 31 -12.49 1.89 -2.07
CA VAL A 31 -13.54 2.91 -2.00
C VAL A 31 -14.94 2.36 -1.77
N CYS A 32 -15.06 1.05 -1.57
CA CYS A 32 -16.34 0.41 -1.29
C CYS A 32 -17.42 0.84 -2.30
N THR A 33 -17.19 0.54 -3.59
CA THR A 33 -17.98 0.92 -4.76
C THR A 33 -18.05 2.43 -5.07
N GLY A 34 -17.40 3.28 -4.28
CA GLY A 34 -17.47 4.73 -4.42
C GLY A 34 -18.75 5.35 -3.84
N LYS A 35 -19.62 4.52 -3.27
CA LYS A 35 -20.93 4.96 -2.72
C LYS A 35 -21.00 4.92 -1.21
N CYS A 36 -19.89 4.55 -0.54
CA CYS A 36 -19.86 4.51 0.90
C CYS A 36 -20.04 5.91 1.49
N PRO A 37 -21.03 6.15 2.37
CA PRO A 37 -21.23 7.46 2.97
C PRO A 37 -20.06 7.92 3.84
N GLY A 38 -19.18 7.00 4.25
CA GLY A 38 -17.97 7.33 4.98
C GLY A 38 -16.99 8.21 4.22
N PHE A 39 -17.10 8.28 2.90
CA PHE A 39 -16.24 9.12 2.06
C PHE A 39 -16.92 10.42 1.59
N ALA A 40 -18.06 10.79 2.18
CA ALA A 40 -18.82 11.97 1.77
C ALA A 40 -18.07 13.29 1.96
N LYS A 41 -17.14 13.35 2.93
CA LYS A 41 -16.36 14.55 3.24
C LYS A 41 -15.06 14.66 2.45
N MET A 42 -14.75 13.66 1.64
CA MET A 42 -13.47 13.53 0.96
C MET A 42 -13.62 13.66 -0.54
N ASP A 43 -12.68 14.38 -1.16
CA ASP A 43 -12.45 14.27 -2.59
C ASP A 43 -11.48 13.10 -2.82
N ILE A 44 -12.02 11.96 -3.23
CA ILE A 44 -11.28 10.69 -3.39
C ILE A 44 -10.11 10.85 -4.37
N TRP A 45 -10.34 11.53 -5.48
CA TRP A 45 -9.32 11.71 -6.52
C TRP A 45 -8.21 12.64 -6.05
N ASP A 46 -8.56 13.73 -5.36
CA ASP A 46 -7.56 14.61 -4.77
C ASP A 46 -6.73 13.87 -3.71
N PHE A 47 -7.38 13.06 -2.87
CA PHE A 47 -6.72 12.25 -1.87
C PHE A 47 -5.68 11.32 -2.49
N ILE A 48 -6.10 10.48 -3.44
CA ILE A 48 -5.18 9.48 -4.02
C ILE A 48 -4.04 10.15 -4.80
N ASN A 49 -4.30 11.25 -5.49
CA ASN A 49 -3.28 11.97 -6.23
C ASN A 49 -2.24 12.60 -5.29
N ARG A 50 -2.67 13.18 -4.19
CA ARG A 50 -1.75 13.74 -3.19
C ARG A 50 -0.91 12.66 -2.54
N VAL A 51 -1.49 11.52 -2.19
CA VAL A 51 -0.73 10.41 -1.62
C VAL A 51 0.35 9.92 -2.58
N ARG A 52 0.00 9.62 -3.83
CA ARG A 52 0.95 9.03 -4.77
C ARG A 52 2.03 10.01 -5.25
N ILE A 53 1.75 11.31 -5.27
CA ILE A 53 2.69 12.33 -5.76
C ILE A 53 3.55 12.91 -4.63
N GLU A 54 2.95 13.18 -3.49
CA GLU A 54 3.61 13.92 -2.41
C GLU A 54 4.23 13.04 -1.32
N LEU A 55 3.78 11.80 -1.18
CA LEU A 55 4.21 10.93 -0.07
C LEU A 55 5.13 9.80 -0.56
N PRO A 56 5.99 9.25 0.33
CA PRO A 56 6.98 8.22 -0.05
C PRO A 56 6.37 6.83 -0.15
N VAL A 57 5.39 6.65 -1.03
CA VAL A 57 4.84 5.36 -1.40
C VAL A 57 5.34 4.95 -2.78
N GLU A 58 5.39 3.66 -3.07
CA GLU A 58 5.84 3.17 -4.37
C GLU A 58 4.87 3.55 -5.48
N TYR A 59 3.59 3.47 -5.18
CA TYR A 59 2.48 3.84 -6.05
C TYR A 59 1.25 4.06 -5.19
N GLY A 60 0.24 4.70 -5.75
CA GLY A 60 -1.07 4.83 -5.11
C GLY A 60 -2.15 4.64 -6.16
N PHE A 61 -3.14 3.81 -5.86
CA PHE A 61 -4.27 3.62 -6.76
C PHE A 61 -5.53 3.25 -5.99
N ILE A 62 -6.65 3.24 -6.70
CA ILE A 62 -7.99 2.97 -6.15
C ILE A 62 -8.48 1.63 -6.66
N HIS A 63 -8.99 0.80 -5.74
CA HIS A 63 -9.74 -0.40 -6.09
C HIS A 63 -11.21 -0.20 -5.67
N PRO A 64 -12.16 -0.58 -6.51
CA PRO A 64 -13.58 -0.41 -6.19
C PRO A 64 -14.02 -1.12 -4.92
N GLN A 65 -13.61 -2.37 -4.73
CA GLN A 65 -14.05 -3.15 -3.57
C GLN A 65 -13.19 -4.42 -3.41
N LEU A 66 -12.21 -4.38 -2.53
CA LEU A 66 -11.26 -5.49 -2.33
C LEU A 66 -11.88 -6.74 -1.70
N CYS A 67 -13.01 -6.61 -1.01
CA CYS A 67 -13.66 -7.73 -0.33
C CYS A 67 -14.58 -8.57 -1.24
N GLU A 68 -14.66 -8.25 -2.51
CA GLU A 68 -15.38 -9.03 -3.50
C GLU A 68 -14.49 -10.04 -4.21
N GLU A 69 -15.07 -10.93 -5.02
CA GLU A 69 -14.33 -11.99 -5.73
C GLU A 69 -13.21 -11.45 -6.62
N ASP A 70 -13.46 -10.37 -7.36
CA ASP A 70 -12.45 -9.76 -8.21
C ASP A 70 -11.32 -9.13 -7.38
N GLY A 71 -11.64 -8.66 -6.18
CA GLY A 71 -10.65 -8.20 -5.22
C GLY A 71 -9.73 -9.33 -4.76
N ASP A 72 -10.27 -10.49 -4.46
CA ASP A 72 -9.48 -11.67 -4.10
C ASP A 72 -8.53 -12.07 -5.23
N ARG A 73 -9.04 -12.13 -6.46
CA ARG A 73 -8.20 -12.45 -7.63
C ARG A 73 -7.12 -11.41 -7.86
N PHE A 74 -7.45 -10.13 -7.69
CA PHE A 74 -6.49 -9.05 -7.79
C PHE A 74 -5.39 -9.18 -6.73
N LEU A 75 -5.75 -9.47 -5.49
CA LEU A 75 -4.79 -9.63 -4.40
C LEU A 75 -3.84 -10.81 -4.63
N ASP A 76 -4.28 -11.89 -5.29
CA ASP A 76 -3.41 -13.02 -5.64
C ASP A 76 -2.20 -12.56 -6.47
N ASP A 77 -2.38 -11.61 -7.37
CA ASP A 77 -1.30 -11.07 -8.20
C ASP A 77 -0.56 -9.93 -7.49
N TYR A 78 -1.32 -9.02 -6.89
CA TYR A 78 -0.79 -7.80 -6.28
C TYR A 78 0.17 -8.06 -5.12
N LEU A 79 -0.17 -9.03 -4.26
CA LEU A 79 0.63 -9.32 -3.06
C LEU A 79 1.93 -10.09 -3.36
N ARG A 80 2.12 -10.57 -4.57
CA ARG A 80 3.31 -11.35 -4.94
C ARG A 80 4.60 -10.55 -4.96
N SER A 81 4.52 -9.22 -5.01
CA SER A 81 5.71 -8.37 -4.96
C SER A 81 6.41 -8.39 -3.59
N GLY A 82 5.77 -8.98 -2.56
CA GLY A 82 6.37 -9.16 -1.24
C GLY A 82 6.67 -7.87 -0.51
N ARG A 83 5.85 -6.83 -0.72
CA ARG A 83 5.99 -5.54 -0.04
C ARG A 83 5.21 -5.55 1.28
N LYS A 84 5.34 -4.47 2.02
CA LYS A 84 4.30 -4.06 2.97
C LYS A 84 3.26 -3.25 2.21
N TYR A 85 2.01 -3.43 2.58
CA TYR A 85 0.89 -2.85 1.86
C TYR A 85 0.04 -2.01 2.80
N MET A 86 -0.14 -0.76 2.46
CA MET A 86 -1.05 0.13 3.18
C MET A 86 -2.39 0.14 2.44
N VAL A 87 -3.44 -0.22 3.16
CA VAL A 87 -4.80 -0.22 2.62
C VAL A 87 -5.63 0.79 3.38
N ALA A 88 -6.04 1.85 2.68
CA ALA A 88 -6.94 2.86 3.21
C ALA A 88 -8.37 2.48 2.86
N GLY A 89 -9.21 2.34 3.86
CA GLY A 89 -10.60 1.91 3.66
C GLY A 89 -11.33 1.67 4.97
N CYS A 90 -11.76 0.45 5.19
CA CYS A 90 -12.50 0.03 6.39
C CYS A 90 -11.64 0.01 7.64
N ALA A 91 -12.30 -0.22 8.80
CA ALA A 91 -11.63 -0.34 10.09
C ALA A 91 -10.56 -1.45 10.07
N PRO A 92 -9.44 -1.26 10.79
CA PRO A 92 -8.33 -2.22 10.81
C PRO A 92 -8.74 -3.65 11.15
N ASN A 93 -9.58 -3.85 12.15
CA ASN A 93 -10.05 -5.19 12.53
C ASN A 93 -10.79 -5.89 11.39
N MET A 94 -11.56 -5.15 10.64
CA MET A 94 -12.27 -5.69 9.47
C MET A 94 -11.28 -6.07 8.38
N GLN A 95 -10.29 -5.21 8.11
CA GLN A 95 -9.27 -5.48 7.10
C GLN A 95 -8.46 -6.74 7.44
N TYR A 96 -8.07 -6.92 8.69
CA TYR A 96 -7.34 -8.12 9.13
C TYR A 96 -8.14 -9.39 8.85
N LYS A 97 -9.44 -9.36 9.10
CA LYS A 97 -10.31 -10.52 8.83
C LYS A 97 -10.46 -10.78 7.32
N LEU A 98 -10.69 -9.72 6.56
CA LEU A 98 -10.94 -9.84 5.12
C LEU A 98 -9.71 -10.31 4.33
N PHE A 99 -8.52 -9.87 4.72
CA PHE A 99 -7.31 -10.08 3.93
C PHE A 99 -6.38 -11.18 4.48
N ARG A 100 -6.70 -11.76 5.61
CA ARG A 100 -5.86 -12.78 6.25
C ARG A 100 -5.48 -13.91 5.31
N ASP A 101 -6.45 -14.49 4.64
CA ASP A 101 -6.24 -15.65 3.78
C ASP A 101 -5.48 -15.29 2.50
N ALA A 102 -5.75 -14.11 1.93
CA ALA A 102 -5.04 -13.62 0.76
C ALA A 102 -3.55 -13.41 1.05
N PHE A 103 -3.20 -12.83 2.18
CA PHE A 103 -1.80 -12.64 2.60
C PHE A 103 -1.11 -13.97 2.87
N LYS A 104 -1.77 -14.85 3.61
CA LYS A 104 -1.23 -16.19 3.93
C LYS A 104 -0.94 -17.00 2.69
N LYS A 105 -1.78 -16.93 1.68
CA LYS A 105 -1.66 -17.66 0.42
C LYS A 105 -0.36 -17.34 -0.33
N VAL A 106 0.16 -16.14 -0.20
CA VAL A 106 1.42 -15.71 -0.83
C VAL A 106 2.61 -15.69 0.15
N GLY A 107 2.44 -16.26 1.35
CA GLY A 107 3.52 -16.33 2.34
C GLY A 107 3.74 -15.08 3.17
N LEU A 108 2.79 -14.16 3.17
CA LEU A 108 2.83 -12.94 3.98
C LEU A 108 1.98 -13.10 5.24
N ASP A 109 2.25 -12.24 6.23
CA ASP A 109 1.48 -12.17 7.46
C ASP A 109 0.69 -10.86 7.50
N VAL A 110 -0.62 -10.96 7.58
CA VAL A 110 -1.51 -9.80 7.60
C VAL A 110 -1.21 -8.86 8.77
N LYS A 111 -0.70 -9.37 9.89
CA LYS A 111 -0.39 -8.55 11.07
C LYS A 111 0.88 -7.70 10.90
N THR A 112 1.84 -8.16 10.09
CA THR A 112 3.11 -7.46 9.88
C THR A 112 3.18 -6.78 8.51
N ASP A 113 2.55 -7.35 7.50
CA ASP A 113 2.70 -6.90 6.12
C ASP A 113 1.56 -6.02 5.63
N LEU A 114 0.43 -6.00 6.35
CA LEU A 114 -0.68 -5.08 6.09
C LEU A 114 -0.64 -3.92 7.08
N ILE A 115 -0.78 -2.71 6.56
CA ILE A 115 -0.92 -1.48 7.34
C ILE A 115 -2.32 -0.93 7.07
N PRO A 116 -3.32 -1.30 7.89
CA PRO A 116 -4.70 -0.88 7.63
C PRO A 116 -4.97 0.51 8.18
N LEU A 117 -5.58 1.36 7.37
CA LEU A 117 -6.02 2.69 7.79
C LEU A 117 -7.51 2.85 7.58
N ASP A 118 -8.20 3.30 8.62
CA ASP A 118 -9.59 3.72 8.53
C ASP A 118 -9.63 5.22 8.21
N ILE A 119 -10.03 5.57 6.99
CA ILE A 119 -10.11 6.96 6.54
C ILE A 119 -11.54 7.43 6.35
N ARG A 120 -12.51 6.65 6.82
CA ARG A 120 -13.91 7.03 6.73
C ARG A 120 -14.20 8.22 7.65
N GLU A 121 -15.16 9.04 7.28
CA GLU A 121 -15.56 10.26 8.01
C GLU A 121 -14.47 11.33 8.09
N MET A 122 -13.45 11.26 7.26
CA MET A 122 -12.37 12.23 7.20
C MET A 122 -12.52 13.17 6.01
N THR A 123 -12.02 14.39 6.18
CA THR A 123 -11.78 15.30 5.05
C THR A 123 -10.54 14.81 4.29
N THR A 124 -10.35 15.32 3.08
CA THR A 124 -9.17 15.02 2.26
C THR A 124 -7.88 15.31 3.02
N ASP A 125 -7.78 16.49 3.64
CA ASP A 125 -6.59 16.89 4.40
C ASP A 125 -6.33 16.00 5.60
N GLU A 126 -7.36 15.65 6.36
CA GLU A 126 -7.24 14.74 7.50
C GLU A 126 -6.72 13.35 7.07
N ALA A 127 -7.24 12.84 5.97
CA ALA A 127 -6.83 11.53 5.45
C ALA A 127 -5.38 11.54 4.94
N VAL A 128 -4.98 12.57 4.20
CA VAL A 128 -3.58 12.73 3.75
C VAL A 128 -2.64 12.82 4.96
N ASN A 129 -2.99 13.60 5.96
CA ASN A 129 -2.19 13.74 7.18
C ASN A 129 -2.04 12.41 7.93
N LEU A 130 -3.09 11.60 7.99
CA LEU A 130 -3.02 10.28 8.62
C LEU A 130 -2.05 9.36 7.88
N VAL A 131 -2.10 9.34 6.56
CA VAL A 131 -1.16 8.55 5.74
C VAL A 131 0.28 9.01 5.98
N GLU A 132 0.52 10.32 5.92
CA GLU A 132 1.85 10.91 6.13
C GLU A 132 2.43 10.53 7.49
N LYS A 133 1.66 10.72 8.56
CA LYS A 133 2.10 10.37 9.93
C LYS A 133 2.36 8.89 10.09
N THR A 134 1.55 8.04 9.47
CA THR A 134 1.73 6.60 9.52
C THR A 134 3.03 6.19 8.82
N LEU A 135 3.31 6.78 7.67
CA LEU A 135 4.56 6.53 6.93
C LEU A 135 5.79 7.00 7.72
N GLU A 136 5.73 8.17 8.34
CA GLU A 136 6.81 8.69 9.20
C GLU A 136 7.09 7.75 10.37
N LYS A 137 6.05 7.27 11.03
CA LYS A 137 6.16 6.33 12.14
C LYS A 137 6.82 5.01 11.72
N LEU A 138 6.48 4.50 10.56
CA LEU A 138 7.07 3.28 10.01
C LEU A 138 8.55 3.47 9.68
N GLU A 139 8.95 4.61 9.16
CA GLU A 139 10.36 4.95 8.92
C GLU A 139 11.16 4.99 10.23
N GLU A 140 10.61 5.58 11.28
CA GLU A 140 11.24 5.62 12.60
C GLU A 140 11.42 4.22 13.18
N GLU A 141 10.44 3.34 13.04
CA GLU A 141 10.52 1.95 13.50
C GLU A 141 11.65 1.20 12.79
N VAL A 142 11.82 1.40 11.49
CA VAL A 142 12.91 0.79 10.71
C VAL A 142 14.28 1.30 11.14
N LYS A 143 14.42 2.59 11.44
CA LYS A 143 15.68 3.19 11.90
C LYS A 143 16.10 2.72 13.30
N ASN A 144 15.15 2.28 14.11
CA ASN A 144 15.40 1.81 15.49
C ASN A 144 15.68 0.30 15.56
N GLU A 145 15.61 -0.40 14.43
CA GLU A 145 16.07 -1.78 14.31
C GLU A 145 17.59 -1.80 14.00
#